data_fe7efff7274a59d07caf6a445e8cc927
#
_entry.id   fe7efff7274a59d07caf6a445e8cc927
#
_cell.length_a   1.000
_cell.length_b   1.000
_cell.length_c   1.000
_cell.angle_alpha   90.00
_cell.angle_beta   90.00
_cell.angle_gamma   90.00
#
_symmetry.space_group_name_H-M   'P 1'
#
loop_
_entity.id
_entity.type
_entity.pdbx_description
1 polymer ?
#
loop_
_entity_poly.entity_id
_entity_poly.type
_entity_poly.pdbx_seq_one_letter_code
_entity_poly.pdbx_strand_id
1 'polypeptide(L)'
;MKISCSHFAIIGASLLLVANAAEVKPKESIAGIWLMGQSLCDGSESLPVVSADDTGWGNVMFQRGVRTWLPKDHSGSPEKRPAEQFQFVPLKATVNGGLGETVANGLADHFKAALVGTKKNGPPHFLVACAGQGGRQIQELSSADLSTDARTPESRRQGGGYYKTSLDDARRAMEQAKAGGASFRIAALYWMQGEGNGGPTGGIVPTRWDAEIPRSEGLAWYRDQLIGYRKQWSADLCAITGQRGELPMFTYQTLGPSGDAQLMAADADDAIHLVGPHYAVPSALNSLYPPGRHGDAIHLSADGERWWGEQVGKVMHRVLHQKEDWQPLRPRHAKLDAARDGVVVDFTVPRPPLVIDTSFLARQEIATQDGFTSLAGFRVRGCDGQTLALSSVEVVSPTSVRIRFAKALQAGEKCRVSYGHPFSSALGTIAAIQKTANGDEELVLTRSFAKELKPLSEEGAFFVTNTSGTNTRVPIRSVRKEKGVSVLRYEPRELRNGTPFAVGQAVVAQRAFSYGNLRDSDPERSVYTFGDASYSTRAGQDYPLWNWCVLFSDFDVEGP
;
A
#
# COMPACT_ATOMS: atom_id res chain seq x y z
N MET A 1 77.21 -18.58 25.01
CA MET A 1 76.07 -18.13 25.82
C MET A 1 74.84 -18.21 24.91
N LYS A 2 74.04 -19.30 25.04
CA LYS A 2 72.88 -19.62 24.21
C LYS A 2 71.64 -18.99 24.85
N ILE A 3 70.88 -18.22 24.10
CA ILE A 3 69.53 -17.78 24.50
C ILE A 3 68.56 -18.30 23.47
N SER A 4 67.71 -19.22 23.92
CA SER A 4 66.61 -19.87 23.18
C SER A 4 65.40 -18.96 23.11
N CYS A 5 64.86 -18.69 21.93
CA CYS A 5 63.57 -18.04 21.77
C CYS A 5 62.48 -19.12 21.59
N SER A 6 61.59 -19.22 22.58
CA SER A 6 60.41 -20.07 22.51
C SER A 6 59.27 -19.30 21.79
N HIS A 7 58.77 -19.88 20.72
CA HIS A 7 57.58 -19.39 20.03
C HIS A 7 56.32 -19.89 20.78
N PHE A 8 55.50 -18.99 21.29
CA PHE A 8 54.15 -19.27 21.72
C PHE A 8 53.20 -19.11 20.54
N ALA A 9 52.65 -20.22 20.07
CA ALA A 9 51.56 -20.22 19.16
C ALA A 9 50.24 -20.07 19.93
N ILE A 10 49.56 -18.93 19.80
CA ILE A 10 48.20 -18.72 20.30
C ILE A 10 47.23 -19.26 19.27
N ILE A 11 46.64 -20.44 19.55
CA ILE A 11 45.53 -20.98 18.79
C ILE A 11 44.28 -20.27 19.31
N GLY A 12 43.82 -19.29 18.52
CA GLY A 12 42.54 -18.63 18.73
C GLY A 12 41.39 -19.56 18.34
N ALA A 13 40.77 -20.20 19.29
CA ALA A 13 39.50 -20.90 19.09
C ALA A 13 38.38 -19.85 18.95
N SER A 14 37.96 -19.57 17.72
CA SER A 14 36.76 -18.81 17.45
C SER A 14 35.55 -19.66 17.82
N LEU A 15 35.02 -19.48 19.03
CA LEU A 15 33.68 -19.94 19.37
C LEU A 15 32.68 -19.15 18.52
N LEU A 16 32.17 -19.76 17.47
CA LEU A 16 30.93 -19.37 16.85
C LEU A 16 29.81 -19.60 17.87
N LEU A 17 29.42 -18.56 18.59
CA LEU A 17 28.13 -18.53 19.28
C LEU A 17 27.05 -18.53 18.19
N VAL A 18 26.59 -19.73 17.83
CA VAL A 18 25.28 -19.88 17.20
C VAL A 18 24.29 -19.52 18.31
N ALA A 19 23.79 -18.28 18.28
CA ALA A 19 22.65 -17.91 19.09
C ALA A 19 21.50 -18.81 18.67
N ASN A 20 21.21 -19.84 19.47
CA ASN A 20 19.98 -20.61 19.34
C ASN A 20 18.83 -19.62 19.54
N ALA A 21 18.15 -19.26 18.45
CA ALA A 21 16.88 -18.58 18.53
C ALA A 21 15.98 -19.44 19.42
N ALA A 22 15.56 -18.90 20.56
CA ALA A 22 14.73 -19.65 21.49
C ALA A 22 13.47 -20.14 20.75
N GLU A 23 13.27 -21.44 20.71
CA GLU A 23 12.09 -22.07 20.13
C GLU A 23 10.86 -21.58 20.89
N VAL A 24 10.00 -20.79 20.24
CA VAL A 24 8.71 -20.38 20.81
C VAL A 24 7.80 -21.61 20.77
N LYS A 25 7.56 -22.21 21.93
CA LYS A 25 6.58 -23.30 22.10
C LYS A 25 5.23 -22.70 22.44
N PRO A 26 4.32 -22.52 21.46
CA PRO A 26 2.98 -22.02 21.75
C PRO A 26 2.22 -23.07 22.57
N LYS A 27 1.73 -22.68 23.75
CA LYS A 27 1.02 -23.59 24.66
C LYS A 27 -0.43 -23.83 24.27
N GLU A 28 -1.06 -23.04 23.40
CA GLU A 28 -2.53 -23.05 23.29
C GLU A 28 -3.07 -23.12 21.85
N SER A 29 -3.11 -22.05 21.12
CA SER A 29 -3.62 -22.07 19.74
C SER A 29 -2.89 -21.08 18.85
N ILE A 30 -2.65 -21.49 17.61
CA ILE A 30 -2.04 -20.66 16.58
C ILE A 30 -3.10 -20.33 15.54
N ALA A 31 -3.23 -19.04 15.23
CA ALA A 31 -4.11 -18.54 14.18
C ALA A 31 -3.26 -18.02 13.01
N GLY A 32 -3.34 -18.66 11.86
CA GLY A 32 -2.62 -18.25 10.66
C GLY A 32 -3.26 -17.05 9.99
N ILE A 33 -2.46 -16.10 9.55
CA ILE A 33 -2.85 -15.03 8.63
C ILE A 33 -2.02 -15.22 7.37
N TRP A 34 -2.68 -15.58 6.27
CA TRP A 34 -2.03 -15.95 5.02
C TRP A 34 -2.03 -14.80 4.04
N LEU A 35 -0.85 -14.36 3.65
CA LEU A 35 -0.63 -13.23 2.76
C LEU A 35 -0.28 -13.73 1.35
N MET A 36 -0.84 -13.08 0.34
CA MET A 36 -0.47 -13.24 -1.06
C MET A 36 -0.53 -11.88 -1.75
N GLY A 37 0.43 -11.62 -2.61
CA GLY A 37 0.46 -10.36 -3.34
C GLY A 37 1.74 -10.18 -4.14
N GLN A 38 2.00 -8.95 -4.50
CA GLN A 38 3.20 -8.55 -5.24
C GLN A 38 4.20 -7.79 -4.34
N SER A 39 4.97 -6.89 -4.91
CA SER A 39 6.08 -6.18 -4.25
C SER A 39 5.69 -5.42 -2.97
N LEU A 40 4.49 -4.86 -2.90
CA LEU A 40 3.97 -4.24 -1.67
C LEU A 40 3.73 -5.28 -0.57
N CYS A 41 3.35 -6.50 -0.93
CA CYS A 41 3.13 -7.57 0.04
C CYS A 41 4.45 -8.20 0.54
N ASP A 42 5.48 -8.21 -0.31
CA ASP A 42 6.78 -8.80 0.03
C ASP A 42 7.77 -7.80 0.65
N GLY A 43 7.37 -6.54 0.82
CA GLY A 43 8.20 -5.50 1.44
C GLY A 43 9.35 -5.02 0.56
N SER A 44 9.14 -5.01 -0.76
CA SER A 44 10.11 -4.45 -1.69
C SER A 44 10.37 -2.97 -1.38
N GLU A 45 11.66 -2.62 -1.34
CA GLU A 45 12.16 -1.26 -1.08
C GLU A 45 11.84 -0.69 0.32
N SER A 46 11.26 -1.45 1.23
CA SER A 46 10.88 -1.02 2.59
C SER A 46 12.04 -1.12 3.59
N LEU A 47 13.11 -0.38 3.32
CA LEU A 47 14.34 -0.37 4.09
C LEU A 47 14.66 1.03 4.63
N PRO A 48 15.39 1.14 5.76
CA PRO A 48 15.74 0.07 6.70
C PRO A 48 14.50 -0.45 7.44
N VAL A 49 14.53 -1.71 7.88
CA VAL A 49 13.43 -2.28 8.67
C VAL A 49 13.31 -1.57 10.04
N VAL A 50 12.08 -1.42 10.51
CA VAL A 50 11.76 -0.79 11.80
C VAL A 50 11.24 -1.78 12.84
N SER A 51 11.01 -3.04 12.46
CA SER A 51 10.58 -4.15 13.34
C SER A 51 11.63 -5.27 13.35
N ALA A 52 12.92 -4.92 13.48
CA ALA A 52 14.04 -5.89 13.44
C ALA A 52 14.09 -6.81 14.67
N ASP A 53 13.53 -6.38 15.80
CA ASP A 53 13.51 -7.12 17.05
C ASP A 53 12.14 -7.74 17.32
N ASP A 54 12.09 -8.69 18.25
CA ASP A 54 10.85 -9.22 18.79
C ASP A 54 10.07 -8.10 19.49
N THR A 55 8.84 -7.91 19.06
CA THR A 55 7.96 -6.85 19.57
C THR A 55 7.29 -7.19 20.91
N GLY A 56 7.51 -8.39 21.44
CA GLY A 56 6.95 -8.85 22.72
C GLY A 56 5.48 -9.26 22.68
N TRP A 57 4.80 -9.15 21.52
CA TRP A 57 3.41 -9.59 21.37
C TRP A 57 3.26 -11.12 21.29
N GLY A 58 4.38 -11.86 21.14
CA GLY A 58 4.39 -13.32 21.03
C GLY A 58 3.74 -13.83 19.74
N ASN A 59 3.61 -13.01 18.72
CA ASN A 59 3.29 -13.45 17.38
C ASN A 59 4.48 -14.15 16.75
N VAL A 60 4.25 -15.04 15.79
CA VAL A 60 5.29 -15.91 15.24
C VAL A 60 5.34 -15.84 13.72
N MET A 61 6.49 -16.21 13.19
CA MET A 61 6.73 -16.46 11.78
C MET A 61 7.48 -17.78 11.63
N PHE A 62 7.65 -18.27 10.42
CA PHE A 62 8.60 -19.35 10.16
C PHE A 62 10.04 -18.86 10.34
N GLN A 63 10.96 -19.76 10.68
CA GLN A 63 12.39 -19.44 10.82
C GLN A 63 12.97 -18.85 9.54
N ARG A 64 12.46 -19.22 8.36
CA ARG A 64 12.86 -18.61 7.08
C ARG A 64 12.36 -17.17 6.89
N GLY A 65 11.55 -16.64 7.79
CA GLY A 65 10.92 -15.33 7.73
C GLY A 65 9.45 -15.38 7.31
N VAL A 66 8.83 -14.21 7.27
CA VAL A 66 7.45 -14.04 6.78
C VAL A 66 7.34 -14.41 5.31
N ARG A 67 8.32 -14.03 4.49
CA ARG A 67 8.39 -14.36 3.07
C ARG A 67 8.83 -15.80 2.88
N THR A 68 7.89 -16.64 2.47
CA THR A 68 8.13 -18.08 2.30
C THR A 68 8.60 -18.45 0.91
N TRP A 69 8.29 -17.61 -0.09
CA TRP A 69 8.88 -17.67 -1.42
C TRP A 69 10.09 -16.74 -1.50
N LEU A 70 11.27 -17.27 -1.79
CA LEU A 70 12.48 -16.47 -1.97
C LEU A 70 13.00 -16.59 -3.41
N PRO A 71 13.63 -15.54 -3.97
CA PRO A 71 14.18 -15.54 -5.33
C PRO A 71 15.16 -16.69 -5.60
N LYS A 72 15.84 -17.19 -4.57
CA LYS A 72 16.77 -18.32 -4.67
C LYS A 72 16.07 -19.67 -4.83
N ASP A 73 14.79 -19.74 -4.50
CA ASP A 73 13.98 -20.97 -4.58
C ASP A 73 13.34 -21.14 -5.97
N HIS A 74 14.00 -20.65 -7.03
CA HIS A 74 13.47 -20.64 -8.41
C HIS A 74 13.01 -22.00 -8.94
N SER A 75 13.33 -23.08 -8.25
CA SER A 75 12.83 -24.41 -8.60
C SER A 75 11.33 -24.59 -8.30
N GLY A 76 10.72 -23.67 -7.51
CA GLY A 76 9.29 -23.70 -7.20
C GLY A 76 8.78 -24.97 -6.53
N SER A 77 9.68 -25.88 -6.17
CA SER A 77 9.33 -27.16 -5.60
C SER A 77 9.28 -27.06 -4.08
N PRO A 78 8.08 -27.15 -3.46
CA PRO A 78 7.95 -27.15 -2.00
C PRO A 78 8.80 -28.24 -1.33
N GLU A 79 9.02 -29.37 -2.00
CA GLU A 79 9.77 -30.52 -1.46
C GLU A 79 11.24 -30.20 -1.21
N LYS A 80 11.78 -29.15 -1.85
CA LYS A 80 13.18 -28.73 -1.66
C LYS A 80 13.41 -27.78 -0.50
N ARG A 81 12.33 -27.41 0.22
CA ARG A 81 12.44 -26.53 1.39
C ARG A 81 12.65 -27.37 2.67
N PRO A 82 13.82 -27.24 3.34
CA PRO A 82 14.15 -28.03 4.54
C PRO A 82 13.16 -27.79 5.68
N ALA A 83 12.84 -28.85 6.42
CA ALA A 83 11.83 -28.81 7.49
C ALA A 83 12.18 -27.84 8.62
N GLU A 84 13.46 -27.68 8.96
CA GLU A 84 13.94 -26.77 9.99
C GLU A 84 13.64 -25.30 9.69
N GLN A 85 13.46 -24.94 8.44
CA GLN A 85 13.08 -23.56 8.06
C GLN A 85 11.65 -23.18 8.43
N PHE A 86 10.84 -24.17 8.86
CA PHE A 86 9.43 -23.98 9.22
C PHE A 86 9.19 -24.01 10.74
N GLN A 87 10.25 -24.06 11.54
CA GLN A 87 10.10 -23.84 12.99
C GLN A 87 9.52 -22.45 13.27
N PHE A 88 8.68 -22.37 14.31
CA PHE A 88 8.11 -21.10 14.72
C PHE A 88 9.10 -20.31 15.57
N VAL A 89 9.33 -19.07 15.14
CA VAL A 89 10.17 -18.10 15.84
C VAL A 89 9.40 -16.80 16.04
N PRO A 90 9.83 -15.92 16.97
CA PRO A 90 9.18 -14.61 17.14
C PRO A 90 9.06 -13.85 15.84
N LEU A 91 7.89 -13.22 15.61
CA LEU A 91 7.63 -12.40 14.45
C LEU A 91 8.51 -11.14 14.48
N LYS A 92 9.25 -10.92 13.42
CA LYS A 92 10.07 -9.72 13.20
C LYS A 92 10.30 -9.49 11.71
N ALA A 93 10.65 -8.26 11.35
CA ALA A 93 11.06 -7.98 9.98
C ALA A 93 12.42 -8.60 9.68
N THR A 94 12.57 -9.10 8.46
CA THR A 94 13.82 -9.68 7.96
C THR A 94 14.25 -9.02 6.67
N VAL A 95 15.54 -8.77 6.51
CA VAL A 95 16.11 -8.18 5.30
C VAL A 95 16.58 -9.28 4.35
N ASN A 96 16.21 -9.19 3.08
CA ASN A 96 16.72 -10.07 2.04
C ASN A 96 16.94 -9.27 0.73
N GLY A 97 18.13 -8.80 0.51
CA GLY A 97 18.46 -7.93 -0.62
C GLY A 97 17.73 -6.58 -0.52
N GLY A 98 16.86 -6.29 -1.49
CA GLY A 98 16.02 -5.08 -1.50
C GLY A 98 14.67 -5.24 -0.79
N LEU A 99 14.42 -6.39 -0.14
CA LEU A 99 13.18 -6.67 0.59
C LEU A 99 13.40 -6.37 2.07
N GLY A 100 12.52 -5.59 2.67
CA GLY A 100 12.62 -5.11 4.06
C GLY A 100 11.39 -5.37 4.91
N GLU A 101 10.84 -4.33 5.51
CA GLU A 101 9.61 -4.38 6.31
C GLU A 101 8.45 -4.94 5.48
N THR A 102 7.49 -5.58 6.14
CA THR A 102 6.22 -6.02 5.53
C THR A 102 5.06 -5.62 6.43
N VAL A 103 3.86 -5.69 5.92
CA VAL A 103 2.63 -5.45 6.72
C VAL A 103 2.47 -6.39 7.90
N ALA A 104 3.24 -7.48 7.98
CA ALA A 104 3.03 -8.58 8.91
C ALA A 104 3.09 -8.16 10.38
N ASN A 105 4.11 -7.39 10.77
CA ASN A 105 4.27 -6.94 12.17
C ASN A 105 3.12 -6.02 12.58
N GLY A 106 2.87 -4.96 11.83
CA GLY A 106 1.77 -4.04 12.13
C GLY A 106 0.42 -4.76 12.20
N LEU A 107 0.15 -5.64 11.24
CA LEU A 107 -1.11 -6.39 11.16
C LEU A 107 -1.32 -7.32 12.36
N ALA A 108 -0.34 -8.18 12.65
CA ALA A 108 -0.48 -9.18 13.71
C ALA A 108 -0.49 -8.54 15.11
N ASP A 109 0.35 -7.55 15.33
CA ASP A 109 0.51 -6.93 16.63
C ASP A 109 -0.68 -6.04 16.98
N HIS A 110 -1.19 -5.25 16.02
CA HIS A 110 -2.40 -4.46 16.24
C HIS A 110 -3.63 -5.34 16.48
N PHE A 111 -3.81 -6.37 15.64
CA PHE A 111 -4.93 -7.30 15.83
C PHE A 111 -4.86 -7.99 17.19
N LYS A 112 -3.67 -8.40 17.64
CA LYS A 112 -3.48 -8.99 18.95
C LYS A 112 -3.71 -8.01 20.08
N ALA A 113 -3.19 -6.80 19.99
CA ALA A 113 -3.40 -5.74 20.98
C ALA A 113 -4.89 -5.45 21.20
N ALA A 114 -5.65 -5.37 20.11
CA ALA A 114 -7.11 -5.17 20.17
C ALA A 114 -7.87 -6.35 20.80
N LEU A 115 -7.27 -7.55 20.82
CA LEU A 115 -7.86 -8.74 21.46
C LEU A 115 -7.48 -8.90 22.94
N VAL A 116 -6.49 -8.16 23.45
CA VAL A 116 -6.06 -8.25 24.86
C VAL A 116 -7.23 -7.89 25.78
N GLY A 117 -7.46 -8.75 26.78
CA GLY A 117 -8.56 -8.58 27.73
C GLY A 117 -9.95 -9.02 27.24
N THR A 118 -10.10 -9.39 25.95
CA THR A 118 -11.40 -9.81 25.41
C THR A 118 -11.67 -11.31 25.55
N LYS A 119 -10.64 -12.13 25.77
CA LYS A 119 -10.73 -13.59 25.88
C LYS A 119 -10.23 -14.10 27.21
N LYS A 120 -10.96 -15.04 27.81
CA LYS A 120 -10.64 -15.66 29.09
C LYS A 120 -9.27 -16.37 29.10
N ASN A 121 -8.87 -16.96 27.97
CA ASN A 121 -7.61 -17.69 27.81
C ASN A 121 -6.53 -16.86 27.06
N GLY A 122 -6.72 -15.56 26.92
CA GLY A 122 -5.86 -14.69 26.11
C GLY A 122 -6.09 -14.82 24.59
N PRO A 123 -5.52 -13.90 23.80
CA PRO A 123 -5.57 -13.97 22.35
C PRO A 123 -4.64 -15.08 21.81
N PRO A 124 -4.93 -15.68 20.65
CA PRO A 124 -4.05 -16.64 20.01
C PRO A 124 -2.71 -16.01 19.63
N HIS A 125 -1.69 -16.83 19.41
CA HIS A 125 -0.50 -16.41 18.69
C HIS A 125 -0.83 -16.36 17.19
N PHE A 126 -0.51 -15.25 16.54
CA PHE A 126 -0.67 -15.16 15.09
C PHE A 126 0.60 -15.63 14.39
N LEU A 127 0.43 -16.59 13.46
CA LEU A 127 1.46 -16.96 12.49
C LEU A 127 1.18 -16.19 11.20
N VAL A 128 2.16 -15.42 10.73
CA VAL A 128 2.04 -14.69 9.45
C VAL A 128 2.98 -15.31 8.44
N ALA A 129 2.45 -15.62 7.25
CA ALA A 129 3.21 -16.18 6.13
C ALA A 129 2.79 -15.52 4.82
N CYS A 130 3.76 -15.18 3.96
CA CYS A 130 3.57 -14.53 2.67
C CYS A 130 4.26 -15.35 1.57
N ALA A 131 3.48 -15.90 0.65
CA ALA A 131 3.97 -16.58 -0.53
C ALA A 131 4.00 -15.68 -1.79
N GLY A 132 3.63 -14.41 -1.68
CA GLY A 132 3.64 -13.43 -2.75
C GLY A 132 5.04 -13.05 -3.23
N GLN A 133 5.12 -12.46 -4.43
CA GLN A 133 6.37 -11.96 -4.99
C GLN A 133 6.16 -10.74 -5.88
N GLY A 134 7.16 -9.83 -5.87
CA GLY A 134 7.19 -8.61 -6.63
C GLY A 134 6.93 -8.76 -8.13
N GLY A 135 6.20 -7.79 -8.71
CA GLY A 135 5.93 -7.70 -10.14
C GLY A 135 5.00 -8.78 -10.69
N ARG A 136 4.24 -9.50 -9.86
CA ARG A 136 3.33 -10.55 -10.32
C ARG A 136 1.93 -10.03 -10.56
N GLN A 137 1.33 -10.47 -11.68
CA GLN A 137 -0.08 -10.31 -11.96
C GLN A 137 -0.91 -11.38 -11.21
N ILE A 138 -2.23 -11.14 -11.08
CA ILE A 138 -3.13 -12.03 -10.36
C ILE A 138 -3.07 -13.48 -10.89
N GLN A 139 -2.98 -13.68 -12.19
CA GLN A 139 -2.89 -15.02 -12.79
C GLN A 139 -1.58 -15.76 -12.46
N GLU A 140 -0.46 -15.02 -12.33
CA GLU A 140 0.81 -15.64 -11.94
C GLU A 140 0.82 -16.12 -10.49
N LEU A 141 -0.02 -15.52 -9.64
CA LEU A 141 -0.16 -15.87 -8.22
C LEU A 141 -1.24 -16.93 -7.96
N SER A 142 -2.08 -17.19 -8.97
CA SER A 142 -3.21 -18.11 -8.89
C SER A 142 -2.77 -19.58 -9.07
N SER A 143 -3.72 -20.50 -8.95
CA SER A 143 -3.49 -21.90 -9.26
C SER A 143 -3.17 -22.12 -10.75
N ALA A 144 -2.61 -23.29 -11.09
CA ALA A 144 -2.19 -23.64 -12.46
C ALA A 144 -3.33 -23.50 -13.49
N ASP A 145 -4.56 -23.74 -13.06
CA ASP A 145 -5.73 -23.77 -13.95
C ASP A 145 -6.15 -22.37 -14.44
N LEU A 146 -5.67 -21.31 -13.77
CA LEU A 146 -5.96 -19.93 -14.16
C LEU A 146 -4.84 -19.31 -15.02
N SER A 147 -3.66 -19.93 -15.10
CA SER A 147 -2.50 -19.43 -15.85
C SER A 147 -2.33 -20.16 -17.17
N THR A 148 -3.09 -19.78 -18.19
CA THR A 148 -3.13 -20.46 -19.50
C THR A 148 -2.17 -19.89 -20.54
N ASP A 149 -1.41 -18.83 -20.24
CA ASP A 149 -0.53 -18.21 -21.24
C ASP A 149 0.69 -19.05 -21.59
N ALA A 150 0.69 -19.54 -22.83
CA ALA A 150 1.78 -20.36 -23.40
C ALA A 150 3.15 -19.65 -23.46
N ARG A 151 3.19 -18.32 -23.39
CA ARG A 151 4.43 -17.52 -23.44
C ARG A 151 5.12 -17.42 -22.08
N THR A 152 4.40 -17.73 -21.00
CA THR A 152 4.99 -17.80 -19.67
C THR A 152 5.95 -18.99 -19.61
N PRO A 153 7.22 -18.85 -19.18
CA PRO A 153 8.13 -19.97 -19.00
C PRO A 153 7.48 -21.09 -18.19
N GLU A 154 7.72 -22.35 -18.56
CA GLU A 154 7.05 -23.53 -17.96
C GLU A 154 7.19 -23.57 -16.43
N SER A 155 8.34 -23.14 -15.89
CA SER A 155 8.57 -22.94 -14.46
C SER A 155 7.64 -21.88 -13.80
N ARG A 156 7.07 -20.97 -14.60
CA ARG A 156 6.10 -19.94 -14.18
C ARG A 156 4.68 -20.28 -14.61
N ARG A 157 4.51 -21.08 -15.70
CA ARG A 157 3.19 -21.58 -16.14
C ARG A 157 2.61 -22.63 -15.22
N GLN A 158 3.46 -23.33 -14.54
CA GLN A 158 3.01 -24.16 -13.43
C GLN A 158 2.60 -23.23 -12.28
N GLY A 159 1.78 -22.25 -12.71
CA GLY A 159 1.17 -21.22 -11.90
C GLY A 159 0.92 -21.72 -10.51
N GLY A 160 0.98 -22.01 -9.90
CA GLY A 160 1.03 -22.76 -8.82
C GLY A 160 2.32 -22.62 -7.98
N GLY A 161 3.42 -22.11 -8.48
CA GLY A 161 4.64 -22.00 -7.69
C GLY A 161 4.38 -21.23 -6.40
N TYR A 162 3.81 -20.05 -6.50
CA TYR A 162 3.42 -19.22 -5.36
C TYR A 162 2.19 -19.77 -4.63
N TYR A 163 1.19 -20.17 -5.38
CA TYR A 163 -0.01 -20.79 -4.82
C TYR A 163 0.30 -22.10 -4.09
N LYS A 164 1.04 -23.02 -4.71
CA LYS A 164 1.48 -24.28 -4.08
C LYS A 164 2.35 -24.03 -2.86
N THR A 165 3.22 -23.03 -2.89
CA THR A 165 4.01 -22.60 -1.74
C THR A 165 3.12 -22.24 -0.57
N SER A 166 2.09 -21.41 -0.82
CA SER A 166 1.11 -21.02 0.22
C SER A 166 0.39 -22.24 0.83
N LEU A 167 0.03 -23.23 0.00
CA LEU A 167 -0.60 -24.46 0.48
C LEU A 167 0.38 -25.36 1.27
N ASP A 168 1.64 -25.45 0.83
CA ASP A 168 2.67 -26.19 1.57
C ASP A 168 2.97 -25.52 2.91
N ASP A 169 3.03 -24.20 2.96
CA ASP A 169 3.20 -23.43 4.19
C ASP A 169 2.10 -23.77 5.21
N ALA A 170 0.85 -23.94 4.78
CA ALA A 170 -0.24 -24.35 5.66
C ALA A 170 -0.06 -25.77 6.21
N ARG A 171 0.40 -26.72 5.37
CA ARG A 171 0.73 -28.08 5.84
C ARG A 171 1.86 -28.04 6.86
N ARG A 172 2.92 -27.30 6.57
CA ARG A 172 4.07 -27.12 7.48
C ARG A 172 3.66 -26.49 8.80
N ALA A 173 2.79 -25.47 8.76
CA ALA A 173 2.27 -24.84 9.96
C ALA A 173 1.48 -25.83 10.83
N MET A 174 0.64 -26.67 10.23
CA MET A 174 -0.08 -27.73 10.94
C MET A 174 0.85 -28.75 11.58
N GLU A 175 1.87 -29.22 10.83
CA GLU A 175 2.86 -30.16 11.32
C GLU A 175 3.61 -29.59 12.54
N GLN A 176 4.08 -28.35 12.46
CA GLN A 176 4.80 -27.66 13.53
C GLN A 176 3.91 -27.42 14.75
N ALA A 177 2.68 -26.94 14.56
CA ALA A 177 1.74 -26.74 15.65
C ALA A 177 1.44 -28.07 16.37
N LYS A 178 1.17 -29.14 15.63
CA LYS A 178 0.94 -30.49 16.18
C LYS A 178 2.16 -31.00 16.95
N ALA A 179 3.37 -30.84 16.43
CA ALA A 179 4.61 -31.21 17.10
C ALA A 179 4.80 -30.44 18.42
N GLY A 180 4.38 -29.16 18.48
CA GLY A 180 4.39 -28.33 19.69
C GLY A 180 3.21 -28.54 20.63
N GLY A 181 2.28 -29.46 20.32
CA GLY A 181 1.07 -29.72 21.14
C GLY A 181 0.00 -28.62 21.01
N ALA A 182 0.07 -27.77 19.97
CA ALA A 182 -0.86 -26.69 19.72
C ALA A 182 -1.86 -27.05 18.62
N SER A 183 -3.05 -26.41 18.65
CA SER A 183 -3.98 -26.42 17.52
C SER A 183 -3.62 -25.31 16.53
N PHE A 184 -3.87 -25.57 15.24
CA PHE A 184 -3.67 -24.62 14.18
C PHE A 184 -4.97 -24.40 13.38
N ARG A 185 -5.25 -23.17 13.02
CA ARG A 185 -6.28 -22.79 12.05
C ARG A 185 -5.86 -21.54 11.30
N ILE A 186 -6.37 -21.33 10.11
CA ILE A 186 -6.21 -20.06 9.39
C ILE A 186 -7.37 -19.14 9.77
N ALA A 187 -7.06 -17.92 10.21
CA ALA A 187 -8.04 -16.94 10.65
C ALA A 187 -8.50 -16.03 9.51
N ALA A 188 -7.57 -15.66 8.61
CA ALA A 188 -7.84 -14.73 7.53
C ALA A 188 -6.83 -14.89 6.37
N LEU A 189 -7.26 -14.44 5.20
CA LEU A 189 -6.46 -14.22 4.02
C LEU A 189 -6.21 -12.73 3.85
N TYR A 190 -5.04 -12.34 3.36
CA TYR A 190 -4.75 -10.97 2.97
C TYR A 190 -4.18 -10.91 1.56
N TRP A 191 -4.80 -10.09 0.71
CA TRP A 191 -4.43 -9.90 -0.68
C TRP A 191 -3.89 -8.48 -0.92
N MET A 192 -2.64 -8.38 -1.38
CA MET A 192 -2.00 -7.09 -1.68
C MET A 192 -1.33 -7.13 -3.06
N GLN A 193 -2.16 -7.10 -4.10
CA GLN A 193 -1.76 -7.13 -5.49
C GLN A 193 -2.76 -6.32 -6.33
N GLY A 194 -2.30 -5.63 -7.36
CA GLY A 194 -3.15 -4.87 -8.27
C GLY A 194 -2.35 -4.01 -9.25
N GLU A 195 -1.22 -3.47 -8.82
CA GLU A 195 -0.37 -2.59 -9.64
C GLU A 195 0.16 -3.33 -10.87
N GLY A 196 0.54 -4.61 -10.72
CA GLY A 196 1.05 -5.45 -11.79
C GLY A 196 0.05 -5.70 -12.93
N ASN A 197 -1.25 -5.52 -12.67
CA ASN A 197 -2.31 -5.63 -13.67
C ASN A 197 -2.74 -4.27 -14.26
N GLY A 198 -2.15 -3.16 -13.83
CA GLY A 198 -2.45 -1.84 -14.41
C GLY A 198 -1.87 -1.68 -15.81
N GLY A 199 -2.71 -1.37 -16.78
CA GLY A 199 -2.30 -1.07 -18.14
C GLY A 199 -1.92 0.41 -18.35
N PRO A 200 -1.12 0.70 -19.36
CA PRO A 200 -0.61 2.05 -19.62
C PRO A 200 -1.70 3.06 -20.02
N THR A 201 -2.83 2.60 -20.53
CA THR A 201 -3.97 3.46 -20.90
C THR A 201 -5.08 3.48 -19.84
N GLY A 202 -4.85 2.81 -18.70
CA GLY A 202 -5.79 2.76 -17.58
C GLY A 202 -6.75 1.58 -17.62
N GLY A 203 -6.55 0.64 -18.54
CA GLY A 203 -7.21 -0.67 -18.57
C GLY A 203 -6.48 -1.71 -17.72
N ILE A 204 -6.77 -2.97 -17.95
CA ILE A 204 -6.22 -4.11 -17.21
C ILE A 204 -5.38 -4.99 -18.14
N VAL A 205 -4.21 -5.37 -17.68
CA VAL A 205 -3.34 -6.34 -18.35
C VAL A 205 -3.41 -7.66 -17.57
N PRO A 206 -4.03 -8.70 -18.10
CA PRO A 206 -4.19 -9.98 -17.41
C PRO A 206 -2.87 -10.65 -17.07
N THR A 207 -1.96 -10.71 -18.05
CA THR A 207 -0.55 -11.10 -17.84
C THR A 207 0.36 -10.09 -18.54
N ARG A 208 1.64 -10.06 -18.17
CA ARG A 208 2.63 -9.16 -18.81
C ARG A 208 2.78 -9.34 -20.33
N TRP A 209 2.21 -10.39 -20.88
CA TRP A 209 2.30 -10.76 -22.29
C TRP A 209 1.00 -10.53 -23.05
N ASP A 210 -0.08 -10.24 -22.34
CA ASP A 210 -1.39 -10.03 -22.92
C ASP A 210 -1.57 -8.56 -23.37
N ALA A 211 -2.49 -8.38 -24.30
CA ALA A 211 -3.00 -7.06 -24.63
C ALA A 211 -3.78 -6.49 -23.45
N GLU A 212 -3.76 -5.17 -23.34
CA GLU A 212 -4.58 -4.46 -22.35
C GLU A 212 -6.08 -4.64 -22.69
N ILE A 213 -6.86 -5.08 -21.71
CA ILE A 213 -8.32 -5.10 -21.80
C ILE A 213 -8.84 -3.70 -21.51
N PRO A 214 -9.76 -3.15 -22.33
CA PRO A 214 -10.39 -1.86 -22.05
C PRO A 214 -10.95 -1.80 -20.63
N ARG A 215 -10.89 -0.62 -19.99
CA ARG A 215 -11.23 -0.47 -18.56
C ARG A 215 -12.57 -1.11 -18.18
N SER A 216 -13.62 -0.88 -18.97
CA SER A 216 -14.97 -1.40 -18.65
C SER A 216 -15.03 -2.92 -18.53
N GLU A 217 -14.34 -3.63 -19.42
CA GLU A 217 -14.28 -5.09 -19.42
C GLU A 217 -13.23 -5.62 -18.43
N GLY A 218 -12.07 -4.95 -18.38
CA GLY A 218 -10.94 -5.34 -17.54
C GLY A 218 -11.27 -5.27 -16.04
N LEU A 219 -12.07 -4.31 -15.60
CA LEU A 219 -12.50 -4.21 -14.20
C LEU A 219 -13.39 -5.41 -13.81
N ALA A 220 -14.35 -5.78 -14.66
CA ALA A 220 -15.19 -6.95 -14.42
C ALA A 220 -14.35 -8.23 -14.41
N TRP A 221 -13.43 -8.37 -15.37
CA TRP A 221 -12.51 -9.50 -15.42
C TRP A 221 -11.66 -9.62 -14.13
N TYR A 222 -11.01 -8.53 -13.67
CA TYR A 222 -10.17 -8.59 -12.46
C TYR A 222 -10.98 -8.88 -11.20
N ARG A 223 -12.19 -8.29 -11.07
CA ARG A 223 -13.14 -8.60 -10.00
C ARG A 223 -13.42 -10.11 -9.94
N ASP A 224 -13.79 -10.70 -11.07
CA ASP A 224 -14.17 -12.12 -11.14
C ASP A 224 -12.97 -13.03 -10.87
N GLN A 225 -11.76 -12.64 -11.33
CA GLN A 225 -10.52 -13.35 -11.00
C GLN A 225 -10.26 -13.32 -9.48
N LEU A 226 -10.40 -12.17 -8.83
CA LEU A 226 -10.14 -12.03 -7.40
C LEU A 226 -11.13 -12.85 -6.56
N ILE A 227 -12.42 -12.83 -6.92
CA ILE A 227 -13.47 -13.63 -6.26
C ILE A 227 -13.18 -15.13 -6.45
N GLY A 228 -12.89 -15.55 -7.67
CA GLY A 228 -12.54 -16.95 -7.98
C GLY A 228 -11.30 -17.42 -7.22
N TYR A 229 -10.27 -16.58 -7.19
CA TYR A 229 -9.03 -16.83 -6.44
C TYR A 229 -9.31 -17.01 -4.94
N ARG A 230 -10.05 -16.09 -4.32
CA ARG A 230 -10.41 -16.18 -2.90
C ARG A 230 -11.14 -17.49 -2.59
N LYS A 231 -12.15 -17.84 -3.40
CA LYS A 231 -12.95 -19.06 -3.20
C LYS A 231 -12.08 -20.32 -3.27
N GLN A 232 -11.25 -20.42 -4.30
CA GLN A 232 -10.37 -21.56 -4.46
C GLN A 232 -9.32 -21.65 -3.35
N TRP A 233 -8.65 -20.54 -3.03
CA TRP A 233 -7.64 -20.50 -1.99
C TRP A 233 -8.21 -20.85 -0.63
N SER A 234 -9.38 -20.32 -0.30
CA SER A 234 -10.12 -20.67 0.92
C SER A 234 -10.47 -22.17 0.97
N ALA A 235 -11.01 -22.73 -0.10
CA ALA A 235 -11.38 -24.15 -0.15
C ALA A 235 -10.16 -25.08 0.06
N ASP A 236 -9.07 -24.81 -0.65
CA ASP A 236 -7.85 -25.62 -0.58
C ASP A 236 -7.18 -25.54 0.81
N LEU A 237 -7.12 -24.35 1.39
CA LEU A 237 -6.59 -24.16 2.76
C LEU A 237 -7.49 -24.81 3.82
N CYS A 238 -8.80 -24.71 3.67
CA CYS A 238 -9.75 -25.40 4.56
C CYS A 238 -9.64 -26.93 4.44
N ALA A 239 -9.44 -27.46 3.24
CA ALA A 239 -9.19 -28.88 3.06
C ALA A 239 -7.91 -29.36 3.76
N ILE A 240 -6.85 -28.55 3.74
CA ILE A 240 -5.59 -28.84 4.43
C ILE A 240 -5.76 -28.78 5.95
N THR A 241 -6.41 -27.74 6.47
CA THR A 241 -6.53 -27.49 7.91
C THR A 241 -7.69 -28.23 8.57
N GLY A 242 -8.59 -28.84 7.80
CA GLY A 242 -9.82 -29.46 8.30
C GLY A 242 -10.87 -28.46 8.82
N GLN A 243 -10.69 -27.16 8.53
CA GLN A 243 -11.65 -26.13 8.92
C GLN A 243 -12.91 -26.21 8.06
N ARG A 244 -14.04 -25.81 8.65
CA ARG A 244 -15.32 -25.67 7.94
C ARG A 244 -15.61 -24.20 7.68
N GLY A 245 -16.31 -23.93 6.59
CA GLY A 245 -16.71 -22.59 6.17
C GLY A 245 -15.71 -21.95 5.21
N GLU A 246 -15.92 -20.70 4.91
CA GLU A 246 -15.07 -19.91 4.03
C GLU A 246 -14.12 -19.01 4.83
N LEU A 247 -12.91 -18.80 4.32
CA LEU A 247 -11.96 -17.88 4.90
C LEU A 247 -12.23 -16.46 4.40
N PRO A 248 -12.36 -15.49 5.30
CA PRO A 248 -12.46 -14.09 4.90
C PRO A 248 -11.14 -13.61 4.30
N MET A 249 -11.24 -12.83 3.24
CA MET A 249 -10.11 -12.16 2.60
C MET A 249 -10.18 -10.67 2.84
N PHE A 250 -9.10 -10.09 3.31
CA PHE A 250 -8.92 -8.65 3.41
C PHE A 250 -8.07 -8.17 2.25
N THR A 251 -8.38 -7.01 1.71
CA THR A 251 -7.59 -6.41 0.62
C THR A 251 -7.54 -4.89 0.76
N TYR A 252 -6.52 -4.30 0.16
CA TYR A 252 -6.42 -2.86 0.02
C TYR A 252 -7.08 -2.39 -1.28
N GLN A 253 -7.23 -1.09 -1.45
CA GLN A 253 -7.49 -0.52 -2.76
C GLN A 253 -6.16 -0.05 -3.35
N THR A 254 -5.69 -0.72 -4.42
CA THR A 254 -4.53 -0.25 -5.17
C THR A 254 -4.81 1.11 -5.82
N LEU A 255 -3.80 1.93 -5.96
CA LEU A 255 -3.91 3.28 -6.55
C LEU A 255 -3.93 3.25 -8.08
N GLY A 256 -3.81 2.06 -8.68
CA GLY A 256 -3.91 1.81 -10.10
C GLY A 256 -5.33 1.43 -10.56
N PRO A 257 -5.48 1.08 -11.85
CA PRO A 257 -6.78 0.72 -12.44
C PRO A 257 -7.53 -0.40 -11.71
N SER A 258 -6.79 -1.38 -11.18
CA SER A 258 -7.37 -2.54 -10.47
C SER A 258 -8.07 -2.16 -9.15
N GLY A 259 -7.84 -0.95 -8.60
CA GLY A 259 -8.44 -0.51 -7.35
C GLY A 259 -9.96 -0.45 -7.37
N ASP A 260 -10.55 -0.03 -8.48
CA ASP A 260 -12.01 -0.05 -8.64
C ASP A 260 -12.54 -1.48 -8.71
N ALA A 261 -11.79 -2.40 -9.33
CA ALA A 261 -12.17 -3.81 -9.39
C ALA A 261 -12.09 -4.51 -8.03
N GLN A 262 -11.16 -4.11 -7.16
CA GLN A 262 -11.09 -4.59 -5.78
C GLN A 262 -12.30 -4.13 -4.96
N LEU A 263 -12.75 -2.88 -5.14
CA LEU A 263 -13.98 -2.39 -4.55
C LEU A 263 -15.21 -3.17 -5.06
N MET A 264 -15.28 -3.38 -6.39
CA MET A 264 -16.35 -4.19 -7.00
C MET A 264 -16.35 -5.64 -6.50
N ALA A 265 -15.19 -6.22 -6.20
CA ALA A 265 -15.09 -7.57 -5.64
C ALA A 265 -15.63 -7.63 -4.21
N ALA A 266 -15.33 -6.64 -3.39
CA ALA A 266 -15.88 -6.53 -2.03
C ALA A 266 -17.39 -6.27 -2.02
N ASP A 267 -17.93 -5.61 -3.04
CA ASP A 267 -19.39 -5.44 -3.21
C ASP A 267 -20.10 -6.72 -3.66
N ALA A 268 -19.40 -7.63 -4.35
CA ALA A 268 -19.97 -8.84 -4.94
C ALA A 268 -19.73 -10.11 -4.10
N ASP A 269 -18.88 -10.06 -3.10
CA ASP A 269 -18.53 -11.23 -2.27
C ASP A 269 -18.33 -10.78 -0.81
N ASP A 270 -19.27 -11.11 0.06
CA ASP A 270 -19.31 -10.74 1.49
C ASP A 270 -18.09 -11.25 2.29
N ALA A 271 -17.34 -12.20 1.76
CA ALA A 271 -16.10 -12.69 2.36
C ALA A 271 -14.85 -11.90 1.92
N ILE A 272 -14.99 -10.90 1.05
CA ILE A 272 -13.92 -9.97 0.66
C ILE A 272 -14.17 -8.63 1.35
N HIS A 273 -13.24 -8.22 2.21
CA HIS A 273 -13.33 -6.97 2.96
C HIS A 273 -12.27 -5.99 2.46
N LEU A 274 -12.70 -4.91 1.81
CA LEU A 274 -11.82 -3.82 1.41
C LEU A 274 -11.47 -2.97 2.62
N VAL A 275 -10.20 -2.96 3.02
CA VAL A 275 -9.71 -2.16 4.16
C VAL A 275 -9.78 -0.67 3.86
N GLY A 276 -9.38 -0.27 2.66
CA GLY A 276 -9.35 1.09 2.18
C GLY A 276 -8.18 1.33 1.22
N PRO A 277 -7.94 2.56 0.79
CA PRO A 277 -6.78 2.95 0.01
C PRO A 277 -5.57 3.20 0.92
N HIS A 278 -4.36 2.99 0.40
CA HIS A 278 -3.11 3.21 1.14
C HIS A 278 -2.39 4.51 0.77
N TYR A 279 -3.04 5.43 0.04
CA TYR A 279 -2.38 6.65 -0.45
C TYR A 279 -1.88 7.62 0.64
N ALA A 280 -2.37 7.48 1.86
CA ALA A 280 -1.94 8.34 2.96
C ALA A 280 -0.66 7.85 3.67
N VAL A 281 -0.30 6.57 3.49
CA VAL A 281 0.91 6.05 4.13
C VAL A 281 2.18 6.39 3.33
N PRO A 282 3.34 6.56 4.00
CA PRO A 282 4.55 7.01 3.34
C PRO A 282 5.12 5.97 2.37
N SER A 283 5.54 6.44 1.21
CA SER A 283 6.19 5.60 0.20
C SER A 283 7.69 5.41 0.47
N ALA A 284 8.29 4.47 -0.26
CA ALA A 284 9.72 4.18 -0.18
C ALA A 284 10.64 5.34 -0.60
N LEU A 285 10.12 6.39 -1.23
CA LEU A 285 10.86 7.64 -1.45
C LEU A 285 11.36 8.28 -0.16
N ASN A 286 10.67 8.03 0.95
CA ASN A 286 11.02 8.54 2.27
C ASN A 286 11.99 7.62 3.01
N SER A 287 12.41 6.51 2.38
CA SER A 287 13.32 5.56 2.99
C SER A 287 14.74 6.11 2.98
N LEU A 288 15.45 5.96 4.11
CA LEU A 288 16.89 6.11 4.17
C LEU A 288 17.55 4.91 3.48
N TYR A 289 17.45 4.87 2.16
CA TYR A 289 18.18 3.87 1.41
C TYR A 289 19.70 4.05 1.61
N PRO A 290 20.48 2.97 1.53
CA PRO A 290 21.94 3.10 1.47
C PRO A 290 22.32 4.11 0.39
N PRO A 291 23.41 4.90 0.59
CA PRO A 291 23.81 5.90 -0.39
C PRO A 291 23.82 5.36 -1.82
N GLY A 292 23.07 5.99 -2.72
CA GLY A 292 22.96 5.61 -4.12
C GLY A 292 21.77 4.71 -4.48
N ARG A 293 20.89 4.36 -3.54
CA ARG A 293 19.59 3.72 -3.84
C ARG A 293 18.46 4.53 -3.22
N HIS A 294 17.56 5.00 -4.04
CA HIS A 294 16.30 5.62 -3.61
C HIS A 294 15.17 4.66 -3.95
N GLY A 295 14.27 4.46 -3.02
CA GLY A 295 12.99 3.83 -3.25
C GLY A 295 12.16 4.63 -4.25
N ASP A 296 11.04 4.08 -4.66
CA ASP A 296 10.08 4.77 -5.53
C ASP A 296 8.83 5.20 -4.76
N ALA A 297 7.88 5.80 -5.46
CA ALA A 297 6.63 6.23 -4.86
C ALA A 297 5.53 5.15 -4.93
N ILE A 298 5.83 3.98 -5.50
CA ILE A 298 4.89 2.85 -5.56
C ILE A 298 5.00 2.04 -4.29
N HIS A 299 6.24 1.67 -3.94
CA HIS A 299 6.52 0.87 -2.76
C HIS A 299 6.39 1.71 -1.49
N LEU A 300 6.05 1.05 -0.40
CA LEU A 300 5.93 1.70 0.90
C LEU A 300 7.29 1.79 1.59
N SER A 301 7.48 2.80 2.44
CA SER A 301 8.59 2.82 3.39
C SER A 301 8.37 1.75 4.47
N ALA A 302 9.37 1.49 5.30
CA ALA A 302 9.22 0.57 6.42
C ALA A 302 8.12 1.02 7.40
N ASP A 303 8.04 2.32 7.73
CA ASP A 303 6.92 2.88 8.48
C ASP A 303 5.58 2.74 7.74
N GLY A 304 5.59 2.91 6.41
CA GLY A 304 4.40 2.73 5.57
C GLY A 304 3.86 1.31 5.61
N GLU A 305 4.72 0.31 5.50
CA GLU A 305 4.35 -1.11 5.61
C GLU A 305 3.77 -1.42 6.99
N ARG A 306 4.45 -1.00 8.06
CA ARG A 306 4.02 -1.23 9.43
C ARG A 306 2.70 -0.54 9.74
N TRP A 307 2.56 0.74 9.37
CA TRP A 307 1.33 1.50 9.55
C TRP A 307 0.15 0.91 8.76
N TRP A 308 0.39 0.56 7.47
CA TRP A 308 -0.65 -0.09 6.68
C TRP A 308 -1.04 -1.45 7.28
N GLY A 309 -0.08 -2.20 7.79
CA GLY A 309 -0.34 -3.44 8.53
C GLY A 309 -1.28 -3.23 9.72
N GLU A 310 -1.05 -2.19 10.52
CA GLU A 310 -1.94 -1.87 11.65
C GLU A 310 -3.35 -1.49 11.20
N GLN A 311 -3.48 -0.76 10.09
CA GLN A 311 -4.79 -0.46 9.50
C GLN A 311 -5.54 -1.75 9.10
N VAL A 312 -4.83 -2.73 8.54
CA VAL A 312 -5.40 -4.06 8.23
C VAL A 312 -5.78 -4.80 9.50
N GLY A 313 -4.91 -4.83 10.50
CA GLY A 313 -5.15 -5.48 11.81
C GLY A 313 -6.38 -4.91 12.52
N LYS A 314 -6.56 -3.60 12.48
CA LYS A 314 -7.75 -2.91 13.00
C LYS A 314 -9.03 -3.42 12.32
N VAL A 315 -9.05 -3.46 11.00
CA VAL A 315 -10.23 -3.91 10.25
C VAL A 315 -10.49 -5.39 10.48
N MET A 316 -9.44 -6.23 10.54
CA MET A 316 -9.57 -7.64 10.91
C MET A 316 -10.20 -7.81 12.29
N HIS A 317 -9.81 -7.01 13.28
CA HIS A 317 -10.42 -7.05 14.61
C HIS A 317 -11.92 -6.73 14.55
N ARG A 318 -12.30 -5.67 13.84
CA ARG A 318 -13.70 -5.26 13.69
C ARG A 318 -14.55 -6.33 13.03
N VAL A 319 -14.08 -6.89 11.93
CA VAL A 319 -14.82 -7.93 11.19
C VAL A 319 -14.82 -9.27 11.93
N LEU A 320 -13.66 -9.77 12.30
CA LEU A 320 -13.52 -11.15 12.81
C LEU A 320 -13.93 -11.31 14.26
N HIS A 321 -13.72 -10.27 15.08
CA HIS A 321 -14.02 -10.34 16.50
C HIS A 321 -15.29 -9.57 16.89
N GLN A 322 -15.41 -8.31 16.47
CA GLN A 322 -16.58 -7.49 16.79
C GLN A 322 -17.79 -7.82 15.92
N LYS A 323 -17.60 -8.55 14.80
CA LYS A 323 -18.64 -8.89 13.82
C LYS A 323 -19.29 -7.66 13.20
N GLU A 324 -18.50 -6.60 13.04
CA GLU A 324 -18.93 -5.39 12.37
C GLU A 324 -19.14 -5.68 10.87
N ASP A 325 -20.25 -5.22 10.32
CA ASP A 325 -20.48 -5.14 8.88
C ASP A 325 -19.61 -4.00 8.32
N TRP A 326 -18.37 -4.35 8.01
CA TRP A 326 -17.37 -3.39 7.61
C TRP A 326 -17.58 -2.88 6.21
N GLN A 327 -17.69 -1.57 6.08
CA GLN A 327 -17.61 -0.87 4.79
C GLN A 327 -16.54 0.22 4.88
N PRO A 328 -15.65 0.38 3.88
CA PRO A 328 -14.70 1.49 3.87
C PRO A 328 -15.43 2.83 3.73
N LEU A 329 -14.74 3.94 3.98
CA LEU A 329 -15.27 5.26 3.66
C LEU A 329 -15.46 5.39 2.15
N ARG A 330 -16.74 5.47 1.70
CA ARG A 330 -17.12 5.43 0.28
C ARG A 330 -18.39 6.23 -0.02
N PRO A 331 -18.58 6.73 -1.25
CA PRO A 331 -19.82 7.39 -1.63
C PRO A 331 -20.99 6.39 -1.60
N ARG A 332 -22.15 6.86 -1.18
CA ARG A 332 -23.39 6.11 -1.13
C ARG A 332 -24.48 6.67 -2.06
N HIS A 333 -24.55 8.00 -2.10
CA HIS A 333 -25.55 8.73 -2.86
C HIS A 333 -24.99 10.09 -3.26
N ALA A 334 -25.36 10.59 -4.44
CA ALA A 334 -25.02 11.95 -4.86
C ALA A 334 -26.23 12.60 -5.54
N LYS A 335 -26.51 13.85 -5.14
CA LYS A 335 -27.64 14.60 -5.65
C LYS A 335 -27.25 16.02 -6.04
N LEU A 336 -27.68 16.44 -7.22
CA LEU A 336 -27.59 17.82 -7.67
C LEU A 336 -28.53 18.70 -6.85
N ASP A 337 -28.08 19.85 -6.40
CA ASP A 337 -28.94 20.79 -5.69
C ASP A 337 -29.96 21.48 -6.63
N ALA A 338 -30.99 22.11 -6.06
CA ALA A 338 -32.06 22.74 -6.82
C ALA A 338 -31.56 23.93 -7.69
N ALA A 339 -30.52 24.60 -7.25
CA ALA A 339 -29.87 25.69 -7.98
C ALA A 339 -28.96 25.18 -9.12
N ARG A 340 -28.71 23.87 -9.15
CA ARG A 340 -27.82 23.19 -10.12
C ARG A 340 -26.38 23.75 -10.12
N ASP A 341 -25.97 24.40 -9.04
CA ASP A 341 -24.64 24.99 -8.85
C ASP A 341 -23.76 24.14 -7.91
N GLY A 342 -24.22 22.94 -7.51
CA GLY A 342 -23.47 22.03 -6.69
C GLY A 342 -24.08 20.63 -6.58
N VAL A 343 -23.27 19.71 -6.08
CA VAL A 343 -23.66 18.34 -5.75
C VAL A 343 -23.40 18.09 -4.27
N VAL A 344 -24.36 17.47 -3.61
CA VAL A 344 -24.17 16.90 -2.28
C VAL A 344 -23.93 15.40 -2.43
N VAL A 345 -22.81 14.92 -1.90
CA VAL A 345 -22.45 13.50 -1.88
C VAL A 345 -22.54 13.00 -0.44
N ASP A 346 -23.36 11.99 -0.22
CA ASP A 346 -23.47 11.26 1.04
C ASP A 346 -22.55 10.04 1.02
N PHE A 347 -21.93 9.78 2.17
CA PHE A 347 -20.94 8.71 2.32
C PHE A 347 -21.38 7.69 3.37
N THR A 348 -20.99 6.44 3.17
CA THR A 348 -20.82 5.48 4.25
C THR A 348 -19.55 5.86 4.99
N VAL A 349 -19.66 6.23 6.27
CA VAL A 349 -18.55 6.73 7.08
C VAL A 349 -18.34 5.79 8.26
N PRO A 350 -17.22 5.04 8.32
CA PRO A 350 -16.98 4.08 9.41
C PRO A 350 -17.03 4.74 10.79
N ARG A 351 -16.42 5.91 10.92
CA ARG A 351 -16.37 6.68 12.19
C ARG A 351 -16.57 8.19 11.92
N PRO A 352 -17.81 8.64 11.86
CA PRO A 352 -18.10 10.06 11.63
C PRO A 352 -17.56 10.97 12.77
N PRO A 353 -17.34 12.27 12.51
CA PRO A 353 -17.64 12.98 11.27
C PRO A 353 -16.56 12.86 10.20
N LEU A 354 -16.93 13.26 8.96
CA LEU A 354 -15.99 13.46 7.86
C LEU A 354 -15.07 14.65 8.13
N VAL A 355 -13.86 14.59 7.62
CA VAL A 355 -12.86 15.67 7.67
C VAL A 355 -12.16 15.78 6.31
N ILE A 356 -12.07 17.01 5.79
CA ILE A 356 -11.14 17.34 4.71
C ILE A 356 -9.80 17.68 5.36
N ASP A 357 -8.88 16.72 5.35
CA ASP A 357 -7.59 16.85 6.02
C ASP A 357 -6.53 17.40 5.06
N THR A 358 -6.00 18.56 5.41
CA THR A 358 -4.90 19.22 4.72
C THR A 358 -3.66 19.34 5.62
N SER A 359 -3.72 18.79 6.82
CA SER A 359 -2.60 18.81 7.78
C SER A 359 -1.70 17.59 7.62
N PHE A 360 -2.27 16.45 7.21
CA PHE A 360 -1.56 15.20 7.01
C PHE A 360 -1.15 15.00 5.55
N LEU A 361 -2.08 15.24 4.63
CA LEU A 361 -1.81 15.26 3.19
C LEU A 361 -1.94 16.69 2.67
N ALA A 362 -1.06 17.07 1.77
CA ALA A 362 -1.22 18.33 1.06
C ALA A 362 -2.57 18.38 0.36
N ARG A 363 -3.14 19.57 0.28
CA ARG A 363 -4.41 19.76 -0.41
C ARG A 363 -4.29 19.35 -1.87
N GLN A 364 -5.10 18.39 -2.28
CA GLN A 364 -5.17 17.99 -3.67
C GLN A 364 -6.01 19.02 -4.43
N GLU A 365 -5.38 19.77 -5.34
CA GLU A 365 -6.08 20.76 -6.16
C GLU A 365 -5.38 20.96 -7.51
N ILE A 366 -6.18 21.22 -8.54
CA ILE A 366 -5.72 21.62 -9.86
C ILE A 366 -6.48 22.90 -10.23
N ALA A 367 -5.81 24.02 -10.02
CA ALA A 367 -6.37 25.33 -10.32
C ALA A 367 -6.42 25.61 -11.83
N THR A 368 -7.45 26.34 -12.24
CA THR A 368 -7.63 26.88 -13.58
C THR A 368 -7.98 28.36 -13.52
N GLN A 369 -8.18 28.98 -14.67
CA GLN A 369 -8.58 30.38 -14.74
C GLN A 369 -10.00 30.61 -14.13
N ASP A 370 -10.89 29.61 -14.24
CA ASP A 370 -12.30 29.68 -13.86
C ASP A 370 -12.61 28.96 -12.52
N GLY A 371 -11.59 28.46 -11.82
CA GLY A 371 -11.77 27.69 -10.57
C GLY A 371 -10.84 26.49 -10.50
N PHE A 372 -11.35 25.32 -10.10
CA PHE A 372 -10.56 24.11 -9.97
C PHE A 372 -11.14 22.97 -10.81
N THR A 373 -10.32 22.26 -11.58
CA THR A 373 -10.73 21.01 -12.24
C THR A 373 -10.66 19.80 -11.29
N SER A 374 -9.94 19.95 -10.19
CA SER A 374 -9.95 19.01 -9.06
C SER A 374 -9.73 19.79 -7.76
N LEU A 375 -10.45 19.44 -6.71
CA LEU A 375 -10.35 20.11 -5.41
C LEU A 375 -10.60 19.11 -4.27
N ALA A 376 -9.68 19.03 -3.33
CA ALA A 376 -9.67 18.06 -2.22
C ALA A 376 -9.83 16.59 -2.67
N GLY A 377 -9.41 16.27 -3.90
CA GLY A 377 -9.58 14.96 -4.53
C GLY A 377 -10.82 14.82 -5.40
N PHE A 378 -11.79 15.72 -5.29
CA PHE A 378 -13.01 15.64 -6.09
C PHE A 378 -12.85 16.24 -7.48
N ARG A 379 -13.50 15.58 -8.45
CA ARG A 379 -13.65 16.02 -9.83
C ARG A 379 -15.08 15.76 -10.29
N VAL A 380 -15.65 16.67 -11.05
CA VAL A 380 -16.98 16.52 -11.63
C VAL A 380 -16.90 16.65 -13.14
N ARG A 381 -17.59 15.76 -13.85
CA ARG A 381 -17.70 15.80 -15.31
C ARG A 381 -19.13 15.91 -15.74
N GLY A 382 -19.40 16.70 -16.77
CA GLY A 382 -20.66 16.67 -17.50
C GLY A 382 -20.79 15.40 -18.33
N CYS A 383 -22.00 15.10 -18.81
CA CYS A 383 -22.25 13.96 -19.71
C CYS A 383 -21.58 14.12 -21.08
N ASP A 384 -21.20 15.33 -21.46
CA ASP A 384 -20.37 15.64 -22.63
C ASP A 384 -18.89 15.27 -22.42
N GLY A 385 -18.52 14.76 -21.24
CA GLY A 385 -17.16 14.40 -20.85
C GLY A 385 -16.29 15.57 -20.41
N GLN A 386 -16.79 16.81 -20.46
CA GLN A 386 -16.04 17.99 -20.02
C GLN A 386 -15.96 18.03 -18.49
N THR A 387 -14.79 18.40 -17.98
CA THR A 387 -14.61 18.62 -16.54
C THR A 387 -15.19 19.97 -16.16
N LEU A 388 -16.06 19.99 -15.15
CA LEU A 388 -16.64 21.21 -14.60
C LEU A 388 -15.63 21.91 -13.68
N ALA A 389 -15.60 23.24 -13.75
CA ALA A 389 -14.82 24.03 -12.81
C ALA A 389 -15.52 24.05 -11.44
N LEU A 390 -14.77 23.73 -10.39
CA LEU A 390 -15.24 23.74 -8.99
C LEU A 390 -14.85 25.06 -8.32
N SER A 391 -15.70 25.56 -7.43
CA SER A 391 -15.44 26.74 -6.61
C SER A 391 -15.13 26.40 -5.15
N SER A 392 -15.79 25.39 -4.57
CA SER A 392 -15.51 24.91 -3.22
C SER A 392 -15.86 23.44 -3.03
N VAL A 393 -15.27 22.84 -1.97
CA VAL A 393 -15.60 21.52 -1.45
C VAL A 393 -15.65 21.63 0.08
N GLU A 394 -16.78 21.28 0.68
CA GLU A 394 -17.06 21.50 2.10
C GLU A 394 -17.77 20.30 2.71
N VAL A 395 -17.41 19.93 3.95
CA VAL A 395 -18.20 18.99 4.75
C VAL A 395 -19.43 19.75 5.28
N VAL A 396 -20.62 19.30 4.93
CA VAL A 396 -21.89 19.96 5.29
C VAL A 396 -22.70 19.18 6.32
N SER A 397 -22.35 17.92 6.58
CA SER A 397 -22.86 17.10 7.66
C SER A 397 -21.79 16.11 8.12
N PRO A 398 -22.01 15.36 9.21
CA PRO A 398 -21.07 14.31 9.63
C PRO A 398 -20.76 13.26 8.55
N THR A 399 -21.63 13.12 7.53
CA THR A 399 -21.52 12.10 6.49
C THR A 399 -21.64 12.64 5.06
N SER A 400 -21.70 13.96 4.87
CA SER A 400 -21.96 14.53 3.55
C SER A 400 -20.96 15.64 3.20
N VAL A 401 -20.57 15.67 1.92
CA VAL A 401 -19.74 16.70 1.31
C VAL A 401 -20.54 17.43 0.24
N ARG A 402 -20.47 18.75 0.24
CA ARG A 402 -20.97 19.59 -0.87
C ARG A 402 -19.82 20.01 -1.77
N ILE A 403 -20.00 19.80 -3.07
CA ILE A 403 -19.10 20.23 -4.13
C ILE A 403 -19.80 21.33 -4.91
N ARG A 404 -19.28 22.55 -4.91
CA ARG A 404 -19.86 23.67 -5.66
C ARG A 404 -19.15 23.87 -6.98
N PHE A 405 -19.93 24.22 -8.00
CA PHE A 405 -19.43 24.55 -9.31
C PHE A 405 -19.14 26.06 -9.41
N ALA A 406 -18.20 26.44 -10.24
CA ALA A 406 -17.97 27.85 -10.57
C ALA A 406 -19.11 28.44 -11.44
N LYS A 407 -19.82 27.57 -12.17
CA LYS A 407 -20.97 27.93 -13.02
C LYS A 407 -22.04 26.83 -12.90
N ALA A 408 -23.30 27.24 -12.70
CA ALA A 408 -24.42 26.30 -12.62
C ALA A 408 -24.63 25.54 -13.94
N LEU A 409 -25.07 24.30 -13.83
CA LEU A 409 -25.47 23.47 -14.98
C LEU A 409 -26.80 23.95 -15.55
N GLN A 410 -26.95 23.84 -16.87
CA GLN A 410 -28.20 24.13 -17.55
C GLN A 410 -29.29 23.09 -17.20
N ALA A 411 -30.54 23.46 -17.42
CA ALA A 411 -31.66 22.53 -17.23
C ALA A 411 -31.46 21.30 -18.12
N GLY A 412 -31.61 20.10 -17.54
CA GLY A 412 -31.43 18.81 -18.24
C GLY A 412 -29.99 18.30 -18.31
N GLU A 413 -28.98 19.12 -18.07
CA GLU A 413 -27.58 18.63 -17.99
C GLU A 413 -27.41 17.71 -16.79
N LYS A 414 -26.63 16.63 -16.97
CA LYS A 414 -26.27 15.66 -15.95
C LYS A 414 -24.75 15.71 -15.72
N CYS A 415 -24.34 15.26 -14.55
CA CYS A 415 -22.91 15.16 -14.23
C CYS A 415 -22.61 13.88 -13.43
N ARG A 416 -21.32 13.59 -13.29
CA ARG A 416 -20.78 12.50 -12.51
C ARG A 416 -19.65 12.99 -11.62
N VAL A 417 -19.53 12.42 -10.43
CA VAL A 417 -18.48 12.75 -9.48
C VAL A 417 -17.43 11.64 -9.47
N SER A 418 -16.18 12.04 -9.42
CA SER A 418 -15.04 11.13 -9.23
C SER A 418 -14.16 11.65 -8.09
N TYR A 419 -13.39 10.77 -7.46
CA TYR A 419 -12.53 11.12 -6.35
C TYR A 419 -11.19 10.40 -6.41
N GLY A 420 -10.11 11.12 -6.06
CA GLY A 420 -8.77 10.56 -5.91
C GLY A 420 -8.06 10.27 -7.23
N HIS A 421 -8.41 10.92 -8.31
CA HIS A 421 -7.70 10.76 -9.60
C HIS A 421 -6.24 11.19 -9.51
N PRO A 422 -5.37 10.70 -10.43
CA PRO A 422 -3.96 11.08 -10.44
C PRO A 422 -3.78 12.58 -10.30
N PHE A 423 -3.00 12.97 -9.30
CA PHE A 423 -2.67 14.36 -9.09
C PHE A 423 -1.62 14.81 -10.08
N SER A 424 -1.95 15.82 -10.83
CA SER A 424 -1.01 16.55 -11.67
C SER A 424 -1.32 18.03 -11.53
N SER A 425 -0.46 18.77 -10.84
CA SER A 425 -0.57 20.23 -10.70
C SER A 425 0.52 20.90 -11.49
N ALA A 426 0.12 21.76 -12.41
CA ALA A 426 1.08 22.60 -13.11
C ALA A 426 1.70 23.60 -12.12
N LEU A 427 2.99 23.46 -11.85
CA LEU A 427 3.75 24.35 -10.97
C LEU A 427 4.20 25.63 -11.65
N GLY A 428 3.97 25.74 -12.95
CA GLY A 428 4.45 26.81 -13.80
C GLY A 428 5.67 26.41 -14.61
N THR A 429 6.46 27.39 -15.01
CA THR A 429 7.65 27.21 -15.86
C THR A 429 8.92 27.42 -15.05
N ILE A 430 9.99 26.75 -15.42
CA ILE A 430 11.31 26.98 -14.84
C ILE A 430 11.83 28.32 -15.34
N ALA A 431 12.01 29.27 -14.45
CA ALA A 431 12.60 30.57 -14.74
C ALA A 431 14.13 30.53 -14.71
N ALA A 432 14.70 29.72 -13.82
CA ALA A 432 16.14 29.53 -13.71
C ALA A 432 16.47 28.18 -13.08
N ILE A 433 17.67 27.66 -13.38
CA ILE A 433 18.27 26.50 -12.72
C ILE A 433 19.56 26.98 -12.07
N GLN A 434 19.72 26.77 -10.76
CA GLN A 434 20.87 27.21 -9.98
C GLN A 434 21.55 26.00 -9.36
N LYS A 435 22.89 26.02 -9.26
CA LYS A 435 23.66 25.00 -8.54
C LYS A 435 23.99 25.52 -7.16
N THR A 436 23.81 24.68 -6.16
CA THR A 436 24.23 24.95 -4.78
C THR A 436 25.69 24.58 -4.58
N ALA A 437 26.30 25.06 -3.50
CA ALA A 437 27.70 24.78 -3.20
C ALA A 437 28.01 23.29 -2.99
N ASN A 438 27.02 22.49 -2.60
CA ASN A 438 27.14 21.03 -2.39
C ASN A 438 26.76 20.20 -3.63
N GLY A 439 26.52 20.86 -4.78
CA GLY A 439 26.28 20.18 -6.04
C GLY A 439 24.82 19.84 -6.32
N ASP A 440 23.90 20.15 -5.42
CA ASP A 440 22.46 20.05 -5.70
C ASP A 440 22.04 21.11 -6.72
N GLU A 441 20.89 20.89 -7.35
CA GLU A 441 20.28 21.87 -8.24
C GLU A 441 18.97 22.41 -7.65
N GLU A 442 18.67 23.66 -8.02
CA GLU A 442 17.47 24.37 -7.61
C GLU A 442 16.72 24.87 -8.83
N LEU A 443 15.44 24.46 -8.93
CA LEU A 443 14.51 24.96 -9.95
C LEU A 443 13.80 26.18 -9.38
N VAL A 444 14.07 27.35 -9.96
CA VAL A 444 13.34 28.58 -9.65
C VAL A 444 12.14 28.64 -10.56
N LEU A 445 10.92 28.66 -10.00
CA LEU A 445 9.68 28.65 -10.77
C LEU A 445 9.17 30.08 -11.02
N THR A 446 8.35 30.24 -12.04
CA THR A 446 7.76 31.55 -12.41
C THR A 446 6.69 32.05 -11.44
N ARG A 447 6.21 31.20 -10.51
CA ARG A 447 5.21 31.55 -9.49
C ARG A 447 5.42 30.76 -8.20
N SER A 448 4.72 31.13 -7.11
CA SER A 448 4.88 30.52 -5.81
C SER A 448 3.80 29.48 -5.49
N PHE A 449 4.25 28.31 -5.06
CA PHE A 449 3.43 27.20 -4.53
C PHE A 449 4.00 26.68 -3.22
N ALA A 450 4.92 27.42 -2.60
CA ALA A 450 5.68 26.91 -1.45
C ALA A 450 4.80 26.48 -0.27
N LYS A 451 3.63 27.11 -0.10
CA LYS A 451 2.69 26.78 0.97
C LYS A 451 2.04 25.42 0.74
N GLU A 452 1.65 25.14 -0.49
CA GLU A 452 0.97 23.91 -0.91
C GLU A 452 1.95 22.73 -1.00
N LEU A 453 3.19 23.00 -1.37
CA LEU A 453 4.22 21.97 -1.61
C LEU A 453 5.05 21.62 -0.38
N LYS A 454 5.11 22.51 0.61
CA LYS A 454 5.92 22.29 1.82
C LYS A 454 5.54 20.99 2.55
N PRO A 455 4.28 20.67 2.82
CA PRO A 455 3.91 19.40 3.43
C PRO A 455 4.34 18.19 2.61
N LEU A 456 4.24 18.25 1.27
CA LEU A 456 4.67 17.17 0.38
C LEU A 456 6.18 16.95 0.41
N SER A 457 6.97 18.03 0.47
CA SER A 457 8.43 17.92 0.54
C SER A 457 8.92 17.40 1.90
N GLU A 458 8.24 17.75 2.98
CA GLU A 458 8.55 17.26 4.33
C GLU A 458 8.25 15.76 4.48
N GLU A 459 7.27 15.25 3.72
CA GLU A 459 6.92 13.83 3.69
C GLU A 459 7.62 13.04 2.57
N GLY A 460 8.48 13.69 1.77
CA GLY A 460 9.26 13.06 0.70
C GLY A 460 8.45 12.46 -0.47
N ALA A 461 7.15 12.71 -0.52
CA ALA A 461 6.22 12.09 -1.46
C ALA A 461 6.08 12.84 -2.80
N PHE A 462 7.08 13.61 -3.21
CA PHE A 462 6.89 14.60 -4.25
C PHE A 462 7.82 14.43 -5.45
N PHE A 463 7.26 14.45 -6.67
CA PHE A 463 8.00 14.43 -7.92
C PHE A 463 7.71 15.67 -8.75
N VAL A 464 8.72 16.09 -9.50
CA VAL A 464 8.56 17.04 -10.57
C VAL A 464 8.77 16.30 -11.88
N THR A 465 7.77 16.33 -12.76
CA THR A 465 7.89 15.79 -14.12
C THR A 465 7.80 16.91 -15.12
N ASN A 466 8.56 16.82 -16.20
CA ASN A 466 8.39 17.72 -17.31
C ASN A 466 7.16 17.32 -18.16
N THR A 467 6.56 18.29 -18.83
CA THR A 467 5.36 18.09 -19.66
C THR A 467 5.66 17.55 -21.06
N SER A 468 6.93 17.34 -21.40
CA SER A 468 7.33 16.90 -22.75
C SER A 468 7.24 15.39 -22.97
N GLY A 469 6.58 14.66 -22.07
CA GLY A 469 6.38 13.21 -22.19
C GLY A 469 7.58 12.35 -21.80
N THR A 470 8.73 12.94 -21.52
CA THR A 470 9.85 12.24 -20.88
C THR A 470 9.72 12.36 -19.37
N ASN A 471 9.45 11.26 -18.72
CA ASN A 471 9.27 11.18 -17.29
C ASN A 471 10.58 11.39 -16.53
N THR A 472 11.07 12.63 -16.46
CA THR A 472 12.12 12.98 -15.51
C THR A 472 11.46 13.10 -14.13
N ARG A 473 11.49 12.03 -13.37
CA ARG A 473 11.02 12.02 -11.99
C ARG A 473 12.20 12.27 -11.07
N VAL A 474 12.07 13.26 -10.21
CA VAL A 474 13.10 13.57 -9.22
C VAL A 474 12.43 13.90 -7.89
N PRO A 475 12.90 13.31 -6.79
CA PRO A 475 12.43 13.67 -5.46
C PRO A 475 12.87 15.10 -5.14
N ILE A 476 11.93 15.89 -4.63
CA ILE A 476 12.22 17.24 -4.17
C ILE A 476 12.64 17.21 -2.71
N ARG A 477 13.86 17.64 -2.43
CA ARG A 477 14.46 17.65 -1.09
C ARG A 477 13.97 18.80 -0.21
N SER A 478 13.67 19.92 -0.82
CA SER A 478 13.08 21.06 -0.12
C SER A 478 12.35 21.98 -1.06
N VAL A 479 11.36 22.67 -0.52
CA VAL A 479 10.62 23.74 -1.19
C VAL A 479 10.72 24.99 -0.32
N ARG A 480 11.12 26.11 -0.92
CA ARG A 480 11.12 27.41 -0.25
C ARG A 480 10.49 28.49 -1.12
N LYS A 481 9.97 29.50 -0.48
CA LYS A 481 9.50 30.71 -1.16
C LYS A 481 10.61 31.76 -1.11
N GLU A 482 11.00 32.27 -2.27
CA GLU A 482 11.99 33.31 -2.39
C GLU A 482 11.51 34.37 -3.39
N LYS A 483 11.50 35.65 -2.98
CA LYS A 483 11.08 36.77 -3.83
C LYS A 483 9.76 36.56 -4.60
N GLY A 484 8.78 35.86 -3.95
CA GLY A 484 7.46 35.63 -4.55
C GLY A 484 7.35 34.42 -5.46
N VAL A 485 8.42 33.63 -5.64
CA VAL A 485 8.42 32.38 -6.42
C VAL A 485 8.77 31.18 -5.58
N SER A 486 8.44 29.98 -6.04
CA SER A 486 8.89 28.73 -5.41
C SER A 486 10.26 28.32 -5.96
N VAL A 487 11.12 27.87 -5.07
CA VAL A 487 12.41 27.25 -5.37
C VAL A 487 12.37 25.81 -4.88
N LEU A 488 12.55 24.87 -5.82
CA LEU A 488 12.55 23.42 -5.56
C LEU A 488 13.99 22.92 -5.63
N ARG A 489 14.48 22.29 -4.56
CA ARG A 489 15.83 21.71 -4.50
C ARG A 489 15.79 20.21 -4.71
N TYR A 490 16.73 19.71 -5.52
CA TYR A 490 16.91 18.29 -5.77
C TYR A 490 18.39 17.94 -6.01
N GLU A 491 18.72 16.65 -5.94
CA GLU A 491 20.05 16.14 -6.26
C GLU A 491 20.06 15.60 -7.70
N PRO A 492 20.91 16.13 -8.62
CA PRO A 492 20.95 15.69 -10.02
C PRO A 492 21.21 14.20 -10.21
N ARG A 493 21.96 13.56 -9.30
CA ARG A 493 22.23 12.10 -9.31
C ARG A 493 20.99 11.24 -9.07
N GLU A 494 19.90 11.83 -8.57
CA GLU A 494 18.63 11.15 -8.32
C GLU A 494 17.72 11.14 -9.56
N LEU A 495 18.14 11.78 -10.65
CA LEU A 495 17.41 11.72 -11.91
C LEU A 495 17.41 10.28 -12.43
N ARG A 496 16.27 9.63 -12.36
CA ARG A 496 16.09 8.30 -12.96
C ARG A 496 15.62 8.46 -14.39
N ASN A 497 16.38 7.92 -15.35
CA ASN A 497 16.02 7.79 -16.79
C ASN A 497 15.56 9.10 -17.46
N GLY A 498 16.03 10.26 -17.02
CA GLY A 498 15.51 11.53 -17.48
C GLY A 498 16.53 12.46 -18.09
N THR A 499 16.06 13.27 -19.04
CA THR A 499 16.79 14.44 -19.52
C THR A 499 16.79 15.49 -18.40
N PRO A 500 17.90 16.18 -18.15
CA PRO A 500 17.95 17.29 -17.20
C PRO A 500 16.86 18.32 -17.50
N PHE A 501 16.39 19.01 -16.47
CA PHE A 501 15.45 20.11 -16.65
C PHE A 501 16.07 21.26 -17.45
N ALA A 502 15.23 22.00 -18.16
CA ALA A 502 15.65 23.16 -18.93
C ALA A 502 14.82 24.41 -18.55
N VAL A 503 15.45 25.59 -18.63
CA VAL A 503 14.76 26.87 -18.47
C VAL A 503 13.68 27.00 -19.53
N GLY A 504 12.52 27.53 -19.15
CA GLY A 504 11.33 27.65 -20.03
C GLY A 504 10.47 26.38 -20.06
N GLN A 505 10.93 25.27 -19.49
CA GLN A 505 10.18 24.04 -19.44
C GLN A 505 9.06 24.13 -18.41
N ALA A 506 7.86 23.63 -18.77
CA ALA A 506 6.76 23.51 -17.82
C ALA A 506 7.05 22.39 -16.81
N VAL A 507 6.73 22.66 -15.56
CA VAL A 507 6.94 21.73 -14.44
C VAL A 507 5.60 21.34 -13.85
N VAL A 508 5.41 20.05 -13.66
CA VAL A 508 4.21 19.48 -13.08
C VAL A 508 4.59 18.74 -11.82
N ALA A 509 4.02 19.12 -10.69
CA ALA A 509 4.06 18.29 -9.51
C ALA A 509 3.16 17.09 -9.75
N GLN A 510 3.73 15.92 -9.64
CA GLN A 510 3.00 14.69 -9.76
C GLN A 510 3.33 13.84 -8.53
N ARG A 511 2.37 13.66 -7.66
CA ARG A 511 2.40 12.48 -6.81
C ARG A 511 2.17 11.31 -7.74
N ALA A 512 2.97 10.26 -7.61
CA ALA A 512 2.92 9.12 -8.53
C ALA A 512 1.54 8.43 -8.54
N PHE A 513 0.69 8.74 -7.57
CA PHE A 513 -0.61 8.12 -7.38
C PHE A 513 -1.72 9.09 -7.06
N SER A 514 -2.90 8.59 -7.31
CA SER A 514 -4.17 9.15 -6.94
C SER A 514 -4.29 9.32 -5.43
N TYR A 515 -4.80 10.44 -4.96
CA TYR A 515 -5.16 10.66 -3.56
C TYR A 515 -6.19 11.78 -3.42
N GLY A 516 -6.80 11.86 -2.26
CA GLY A 516 -7.65 12.98 -1.88
C GLY A 516 -7.53 13.28 -0.39
N ASN A 517 -8.24 14.30 0.07
CA ASN A 517 -8.12 14.81 1.43
C ASN A 517 -9.27 14.39 2.36
N LEU A 518 -10.21 13.56 1.90
CA LEU A 518 -11.36 13.16 2.70
C LEU A 518 -11.05 11.93 3.56
N ARG A 519 -11.24 12.05 4.85
CA ARG A 519 -11.14 10.96 5.83
C ARG A 519 -12.25 11.04 6.86
N ASP A 520 -12.37 9.99 7.64
CA ASP A 520 -13.22 10.00 8.85
C ASP A 520 -12.46 10.49 10.11
N SER A 521 -13.11 10.40 11.24
CA SER A 521 -12.58 10.82 12.55
C SER A 521 -12.31 9.66 13.49
N ASP A 522 -11.88 8.50 12.94
CA ASP A 522 -11.56 7.32 13.73
C ASP A 522 -10.54 7.66 14.84
N PRO A 523 -10.89 7.50 16.14
CA PRO A 523 -9.99 7.81 17.23
C PRO A 523 -8.92 6.75 17.47
N GLU A 524 -9.01 5.59 16.80
CA GLU A 524 -8.10 4.46 17.01
C GLU A 524 -6.67 4.84 16.63
N ARG A 525 -5.73 4.45 17.46
CA ARG A 525 -4.31 4.74 17.32
C ARG A 525 -3.53 3.45 17.13
N SER A 526 -2.39 3.59 16.48
CA SER A 526 -1.44 2.49 16.30
C SER A 526 -0.85 2.04 17.64
N VAL A 527 -0.32 0.81 17.66
CA VAL A 527 0.55 0.32 18.74
C VAL A 527 2.00 0.72 18.51
N TYR A 528 2.33 1.21 17.33
CA TYR A 528 3.64 1.65 16.93
C TYR A 528 3.71 3.16 16.69
N THR A 529 4.93 3.67 16.64
CA THR A 529 5.22 5.06 16.32
C THR A 529 6.10 5.14 15.07
N PHE A 530 6.11 6.31 14.42
CA PHE A 530 7.07 6.58 13.35
C PHE A 530 8.50 6.41 13.84
N GLY A 531 9.32 5.69 13.08
CA GLY A 531 10.72 5.46 13.41
C GLY A 531 11.60 6.67 13.11
N ASP A 532 12.72 6.79 13.85
CA ASP A 532 13.73 7.84 13.63
C ASP A 532 14.40 7.75 12.25
N ALA A 533 14.38 6.56 11.64
CA ALA A 533 14.96 6.33 10.32
C ALA A 533 14.08 6.85 9.17
N SER A 534 12.82 7.16 9.44
CA SER A 534 11.95 7.79 8.45
C SER A 534 12.28 9.29 8.36
N TYR A 535 12.22 9.86 7.15
CA TYR A 535 12.30 11.32 6.96
C TYR A 535 11.13 12.09 7.58
N SER A 536 10.33 11.40 8.36
CA SER A 536 9.14 11.95 8.96
C SER A 536 9.53 12.91 10.10
N THR A 537 9.05 14.15 10.00
CA THR A 537 9.03 15.08 11.13
C THR A 537 8.12 14.58 12.26
N ARG A 538 7.56 13.38 12.12
CA ARG A 538 6.61 12.73 13.01
C ARG A 538 7.25 11.61 13.85
N ALA A 539 8.57 11.45 13.80
CA ALA A 539 9.28 10.45 14.60
C ALA A 539 8.80 10.42 16.06
N GLY A 540 8.48 9.25 16.57
CA GLY A 540 7.94 9.06 17.91
C GLY A 540 6.44 9.37 18.09
N GLN A 541 5.74 9.87 17.06
CA GLN A 541 4.28 10.02 17.07
C GLN A 541 3.59 8.73 16.65
N ASP A 542 2.40 8.47 17.18
CA ASP A 542 1.56 7.34 16.77
C ASP A 542 1.06 7.51 15.33
N TYR A 543 0.93 6.40 14.61
CA TYR A 543 0.26 6.41 13.31
C TYR A 543 -1.24 6.69 13.51
N PRO A 544 -1.84 7.64 12.79
CA PRO A 544 -3.29 7.81 12.82
C PRO A 544 -3.95 6.69 11.99
N LEU A 545 -4.88 5.96 12.58
CA LEU A 545 -5.59 4.88 11.90
C LEU A 545 -6.96 5.36 11.33
N TRP A 546 -6.99 6.57 10.78
CA TRP A 546 -8.17 7.09 10.10
C TRP A 546 -8.52 6.27 8.87
N ASN A 547 -9.80 6.23 8.53
CA ASN A 547 -10.26 5.61 7.31
C ASN A 547 -10.35 6.68 6.21
N TRP A 548 -9.45 6.59 5.25
CA TRP A 548 -9.41 7.48 4.08
C TRP A 548 -10.42 7.03 3.03
N CYS A 549 -11.00 8.00 2.32
CA CYS A 549 -12.00 7.71 1.31
C CYS A 549 -11.41 6.90 0.14
N VAL A 550 -12.14 5.86 -0.27
CA VAL A 550 -11.77 5.07 -1.45
C VAL A 550 -11.72 5.95 -2.70
N LEU A 551 -10.88 5.56 -3.63
CA LEU A 551 -10.88 6.13 -4.98
C LEU A 551 -12.14 5.63 -5.70
N PHE A 552 -12.82 6.51 -6.42
CA PHE A 552 -13.97 6.12 -7.24
C PHE A 552 -14.08 6.98 -8.49
N SER A 553 -14.62 6.39 -9.55
CA SER A 553 -14.76 7.05 -10.85
C SER A 553 -16.22 7.10 -11.27
N ASP A 554 -16.61 8.24 -11.85
CA ASP A 554 -17.87 8.45 -12.55
C ASP A 554 -19.14 8.01 -11.77
N PHE A 555 -19.17 8.35 -10.48
CA PHE A 555 -20.31 8.10 -9.61
C PHE A 555 -21.51 8.95 -10.09
N ASP A 556 -22.63 8.29 -10.34
CA ASP A 556 -23.83 8.94 -10.90
C ASP A 556 -24.42 9.95 -9.92
N VAL A 557 -24.87 11.08 -10.47
CA VAL A 557 -25.54 12.15 -9.71
C VAL A 557 -27.00 12.21 -10.09
N GLU A 558 -27.86 12.05 -9.10
CA GLU A 558 -29.31 12.20 -9.28
C GLU A 558 -29.69 13.64 -9.58
N GLY A 559 -30.78 13.84 -10.32
CA GLY A 559 -31.34 15.15 -10.57
C GLY A 559 -31.84 15.85 -9.30
N PRO A 560 -32.10 17.17 -9.38
CA PRO A 560 -32.58 17.95 -8.26
C PRO A 560 -33.96 17.54 -7.76
#